data_5936d7fddb5d185c28ebf05ef3c11f82
#
_entry.id   5936d7fddb5d185c28ebf05ef3c11f82
#
_cell.length_a   1.000
_cell.length_b   1.000
_cell.length_c   1.000
_cell.angle_alpha   90.00
_cell.angle_beta   90.00
_cell.angle_gamma   90.00
#
_symmetry.space_group_name_H-M   'P 1'
#
loop_
_entity.id
_entity.type
_entity.pdbx_description
1 polymer ?
#
loop_
_entity_poly.entity_id
_entity_poly.type
_entity_poly.pdbx_seq_one_letter_code
_entity_poly.pdbx_strand_id
1 'polypeptide(L)'
;PPADVAAAGFKSIICFSGNREGMSEEEGIKNCAKGLKQIVPIAYKHGVKIVMELLNSKVNHEDYMCDNSIWGVKLCDAVGADEFKLLYDIYHMQIMEGDVIATIRKNQDYYSHYHTGGVPGRHEIDKTQELYYPAIMEAIVETGYTGYVAQEFIPAGPDPLTSLKQGVHICDV
;
A
#
# COMPACT_ATOMS: atom_id res chain seq x y z
N PRO A 1 11.40 -15.56 -0.66
CA PRO A 1 10.75 -16.25 0.45
C PRO A 1 10.92 -15.45 1.76
N PRO A 2 10.03 -15.60 2.79
CA PRO A 2 10.14 -14.83 4.03
C PRO A 2 11.50 -14.96 4.74
N ALA A 3 12.14 -16.13 4.64
CA ALA A 3 13.48 -16.36 5.20
C ALA A 3 14.54 -15.44 4.58
N ASP A 4 14.52 -15.24 3.27
CA ASP A 4 15.50 -14.38 2.57
C ASP A 4 15.27 -12.91 2.88
N VAL A 5 14.00 -12.51 3.00
CA VAL A 5 13.60 -11.15 3.41
C VAL A 5 14.11 -10.85 4.82
N ALA A 6 13.91 -11.78 5.76
CA ALA A 6 14.42 -11.66 7.13
C ALA A 6 15.95 -11.62 7.18
N ALA A 7 16.63 -12.49 6.41
CA ALA A 7 18.08 -12.52 6.32
C ALA A 7 18.67 -11.22 5.75
N ALA A 8 17.95 -10.56 4.84
CA ALA A 8 18.30 -9.23 4.31
C ALA A 8 17.97 -8.07 5.28
N GLY A 9 17.38 -8.34 6.44
CA GLY A 9 17.04 -7.34 7.46
C GLY A 9 15.70 -6.63 7.25
N PHE A 10 14.91 -7.01 6.24
CA PHE A 10 13.60 -6.44 6.00
C PHE A 10 12.52 -7.09 6.88
N LYS A 11 11.45 -6.34 7.17
CA LYS A 11 10.36 -6.73 8.08
C LYS A 11 9.04 -7.00 7.36
N SER A 12 8.97 -6.72 6.07
CA SER A 12 7.76 -6.94 5.26
C SER A 12 8.09 -7.40 3.86
N ILE A 13 7.14 -8.08 3.24
CA ILE A 13 7.16 -8.49 1.83
C ILE A 13 5.84 -8.12 1.19
N ILE A 14 5.90 -7.50 0.02
CA ILE A 14 4.72 -7.10 -0.74
C ILE A 14 4.16 -8.32 -1.49
N CYS A 15 2.84 -8.42 -1.56
CA CYS A 15 2.13 -9.36 -2.40
C CYS A 15 0.97 -8.68 -3.14
N PHE A 16 0.44 -9.37 -4.13
CA PHE A 16 -0.63 -8.90 -5.00
C PHE A 16 -1.79 -9.90 -5.02
N SER A 17 -3.02 -9.40 -5.20
CA SER A 17 -4.21 -10.24 -5.26
C SER A 17 -4.36 -11.01 -6.58
N GLY A 18 -3.73 -10.48 -7.64
CA GLY A 18 -4.04 -10.89 -9.02
C GLY A 18 -5.30 -10.23 -9.56
N ASN A 19 -5.66 -10.61 -10.77
CA ASN A 19 -6.79 -10.06 -11.51
C ASN A 19 -8.11 -10.78 -11.16
N ARG A 20 -9.22 -10.09 -11.43
CA ARG A 20 -10.58 -10.63 -11.20
C ARG A 20 -10.89 -11.80 -12.12
N GLU A 21 -10.56 -11.69 -13.41
CA GLU A 21 -10.88 -12.70 -14.43
C GLU A 21 -12.35 -13.14 -14.38
N GLY A 22 -13.25 -12.19 -14.11
CA GLY A 22 -14.69 -12.44 -13.98
C GLY A 22 -15.14 -12.99 -12.62
N MET A 23 -14.27 -13.23 -11.65
CA MET A 23 -14.64 -13.63 -10.30
C MET A 23 -15.37 -12.52 -9.55
N SER A 24 -16.30 -12.91 -8.66
CA SER A 24 -16.90 -11.97 -7.71
C SER A 24 -15.90 -11.52 -6.64
N GLU A 25 -16.20 -10.42 -5.96
CA GLU A 25 -15.37 -9.92 -4.84
C GLU A 25 -15.25 -10.95 -3.72
N GLU A 26 -16.35 -11.62 -3.38
CA GLU A 26 -16.39 -12.65 -2.33
C GLU A 26 -15.54 -13.87 -2.71
N GLU A 27 -15.58 -14.29 -3.96
CA GLU A 27 -14.77 -15.39 -4.46
C GLU A 27 -13.29 -15.04 -4.45
N GLY A 28 -12.93 -13.82 -4.87
CA GLY A 28 -11.58 -13.28 -4.79
C GLY A 28 -11.05 -13.26 -3.36
N ILE A 29 -11.82 -12.73 -2.39
CA ILE A 29 -11.46 -12.75 -0.96
C ILE A 29 -11.23 -14.17 -0.47
N LYS A 30 -12.13 -15.10 -0.78
CA LYS A 30 -12.02 -16.50 -0.36
C LYS A 30 -10.74 -17.17 -0.92
N ASN A 31 -10.43 -16.92 -2.20
CA ASN A 31 -9.26 -17.50 -2.85
C ASN A 31 -7.96 -16.91 -2.29
N CYS A 32 -7.88 -15.57 -2.15
CA CYS A 32 -6.73 -14.91 -1.54
C CYS A 32 -6.53 -15.34 -0.09
N ALA A 33 -7.58 -15.36 0.74
CA ALA A 33 -7.49 -15.78 2.14
C ALA A 33 -7.01 -17.23 2.27
N LYS A 34 -7.47 -18.14 1.39
CA LYS A 34 -7.02 -19.54 1.36
C LYS A 34 -5.51 -19.65 1.11
N GLY A 35 -4.97 -18.86 0.18
CA GLY A 35 -3.54 -18.83 -0.10
C GLY A 35 -2.74 -18.19 1.03
N LEU A 36 -3.19 -17.02 1.51
CA LEU A 36 -2.52 -16.26 2.57
C LEU A 36 -2.44 -17.05 3.88
N LYS A 37 -3.49 -17.76 4.29
CA LYS A 37 -3.47 -18.62 5.49
C LYS A 37 -2.41 -19.72 5.46
N GLN A 38 -1.90 -20.08 4.30
CA GLN A 38 -0.81 -21.06 4.18
C GLN A 38 0.57 -20.41 4.36
N ILE A 39 0.74 -19.16 3.91
CA ILE A 39 2.05 -18.50 3.91
C ILE A 39 2.27 -17.59 5.13
N VAL A 40 1.22 -17.04 5.73
CA VAL A 40 1.31 -16.16 6.90
C VAL A 40 2.02 -16.84 8.09
N PRO A 41 1.73 -18.11 8.46
CA PRO A 41 2.46 -18.77 9.54
C PRO A 41 3.95 -18.97 9.23
N ILE A 42 4.33 -19.05 7.96
CA ILE A 42 5.73 -19.14 7.53
C ILE A 42 6.40 -17.77 7.71
N ALA A 43 5.74 -16.69 7.28
CA ALA A 43 6.25 -15.34 7.44
C ALA A 43 6.42 -14.97 8.93
N TYR A 44 5.43 -15.31 9.76
CA TYR A 44 5.48 -15.13 11.21
C TYR A 44 6.73 -15.74 11.86
N LYS A 45 7.07 -16.99 11.52
CA LYS A 45 8.28 -17.67 12.04
C LYS A 45 9.58 -16.93 11.75
N HIS A 46 9.60 -16.10 10.71
CA HIS A 46 10.75 -15.29 10.33
C HIS A 46 10.65 -13.83 10.76
N GLY A 47 9.59 -13.45 11.49
CA GLY A 47 9.34 -12.06 11.91
C GLY A 47 9.09 -11.10 10.75
N VAL A 48 8.48 -11.60 9.67
CA VAL A 48 8.16 -10.84 8.45
C VAL A 48 6.65 -10.72 8.31
N LYS A 49 6.15 -9.52 8.03
CA LYS A 49 4.76 -9.26 7.65
C LYS A 49 4.57 -9.44 6.15
N ILE A 50 3.39 -9.92 5.76
CA ILE A 50 2.96 -9.90 4.36
C ILE A 50 2.04 -8.69 4.21
N VAL A 51 2.31 -7.83 3.24
CA VAL A 51 1.50 -6.65 2.96
C VAL A 51 0.95 -6.72 1.54
N MET A 52 -0.37 -6.68 1.39
CA MET A 52 -1.00 -6.66 0.07
C MET A 52 -1.17 -5.23 -0.39
N GLU A 53 -0.67 -4.93 -1.57
CA GLU A 53 -0.75 -3.60 -2.15
C GLU A 53 -2.12 -3.35 -2.78
N LEU A 54 -2.70 -2.19 -2.45
CA LEU A 54 -3.90 -1.65 -3.07
C LEU A 54 -3.49 -0.91 -4.36
N LEU A 55 -3.93 -1.41 -5.52
CA LEU A 55 -3.61 -0.83 -6.82
C LEU A 55 -4.86 -0.26 -7.51
N ASN A 56 -4.68 0.73 -8.40
CA ASN A 56 -5.80 1.25 -9.17
C ASN A 56 -6.10 0.37 -10.41
N SER A 57 -7.35 -0.04 -10.58
CA SER A 57 -7.85 -0.73 -11.76
C SER A 57 -8.32 0.22 -12.87
N LYS A 58 -8.48 1.51 -12.55
CA LYS A 58 -8.98 2.52 -13.52
C LYS A 58 -7.97 2.94 -14.58
N VAL A 59 -6.66 2.92 -14.26
CA VAL A 59 -5.61 3.51 -15.12
C VAL A 59 -4.46 2.55 -15.38
N ASN A 60 -3.88 1.93 -14.33
CA ASN A 60 -2.60 1.23 -14.45
C ASN A 60 -2.70 -0.30 -14.42
N HIS A 61 -3.68 -0.85 -13.68
CA HIS A 61 -3.79 -2.28 -13.41
C HIS A 61 -5.21 -2.77 -13.69
N GLU A 62 -5.64 -2.67 -14.96
CA GLU A 62 -6.96 -3.13 -15.38
C GLU A 62 -7.25 -4.53 -14.81
N ASP A 63 -8.50 -4.72 -14.33
CA ASP A 63 -8.98 -5.98 -13.75
C ASP A 63 -8.32 -6.41 -12.41
N TYR A 64 -7.43 -5.61 -11.80
CA TYR A 64 -6.85 -5.95 -10.50
C TYR A 64 -7.93 -6.09 -9.41
N MET A 65 -7.82 -7.13 -8.56
CA MET A 65 -8.89 -7.47 -7.61
C MET A 65 -8.90 -6.56 -6.37
N CYS A 66 -7.74 -6.33 -5.73
CA CYS A 66 -7.59 -5.54 -4.50
C CYS A 66 -7.45 -4.05 -4.82
N ASP A 67 -8.46 -3.45 -5.42
CA ASP A 67 -8.42 -2.08 -5.94
C ASP A 67 -9.10 -1.03 -5.07
N ASN A 68 -9.52 -1.41 -3.86
CA ASN A 68 -10.13 -0.50 -2.90
C ASN A 68 -9.93 -0.96 -1.45
N SER A 69 -10.00 0.02 -0.52
CA SER A 69 -9.77 -0.22 0.90
C SER A 69 -10.79 -1.18 1.53
N ILE A 70 -12.06 -1.11 1.13
CA ILE A 70 -13.11 -1.96 1.71
C ILE A 70 -12.84 -3.43 1.41
N TRP A 71 -12.44 -3.75 0.19
CA TRP A 71 -12.09 -5.12 -0.20
C TRP A 71 -10.85 -5.62 0.55
N GLY A 72 -9.82 -4.76 0.67
CA GLY A 72 -8.60 -5.09 1.41
C GLY A 72 -8.87 -5.37 2.89
N VAL A 73 -9.67 -4.54 3.56
CA VAL A 73 -10.10 -4.74 4.96
C VAL A 73 -10.84 -6.07 5.14
N LYS A 74 -11.82 -6.36 4.27
CA LYS A 74 -12.53 -7.66 4.30
C LYS A 74 -11.57 -8.85 4.14
N LEU A 75 -10.54 -8.71 3.30
CA LEU A 75 -9.53 -9.76 3.14
C LEU A 75 -8.69 -9.92 4.42
N CYS A 76 -8.28 -8.84 5.08
CA CYS A 76 -7.56 -8.90 6.36
C CYS A 76 -8.40 -9.63 7.41
N ASP A 77 -9.69 -9.29 7.53
CA ASP A 77 -10.62 -9.95 8.45
C ASP A 77 -10.78 -11.44 8.11
N ALA A 78 -10.87 -11.78 6.82
CA ALA A 78 -10.97 -13.17 6.38
C ALA A 78 -9.69 -13.97 6.64
N VAL A 79 -8.51 -13.37 6.59
CA VAL A 79 -7.22 -14.01 6.95
C VAL A 79 -7.12 -14.16 8.46
N GLY A 80 -7.47 -13.13 9.23
CA GLY A 80 -7.54 -13.15 10.69
C GLY A 80 -6.17 -13.28 11.37
N ALA A 81 -5.12 -12.66 10.82
CA ALA A 81 -3.77 -12.70 11.37
C ALA A 81 -3.09 -11.32 11.27
N ASP A 82 -2.44 -10.89 12.35
CA ASP A 82 -1.77 -9.59 12.42
C ASP A 82 -0.52 -9.48 11.52
N GLU A 83 0.00 -10.59 11.08
CA GLU A 83 1.12 -10.69 10.15
C GLU A 83 0.73 -10.47 8.68
N PHE A 84 -0.58 -10.36 8.41
CA PHE A 84 -1.11 -9.94 7.13
C PHE A 84 -1.77 -8.57 7.27
N LYS A 85 -1.29 -7.60 6.52
CA LYS A 85 -1.79 -6.22 6.50
C LYS A 85 -1.85 -5.72 5.05
N LEU A 86 -2.27 -4.48 4.89
CA LEU A 86 -2.31 -3.79 3.61
C LEU A 86 -1.15 -2.81 3.48
N LEU A 87 -0.72 -2.63 2.25
CA LEU A 87 0.05 -1.49 1.80
C LEU A 87 -0.93 -0.51 1.16
N TYR A 88 -1.04 0.69 1.74
CA TYR A 88 -1.85 1.77 1.21
C TYR A 88 -0.99 2.63 0.27
N ASP A 89 -1.14 2.44 -1.02
CA ASP A 89 -0.52 3.31 -2.02
C ASP A 89 -1.41 4.53 -2.25
N ILE A 90 -0.92 5.69 -1.84
CA ILE A 90 -1.65 6.96 -1.86
C ILE A 90 -1.98 7.36 -3.30
N TYR A 91 -1.06 7.15 -4.25
CA TYR A 91 -1.32 7.40 -5.66
C TYR A 91 -2.49 6.57 -6.20
N HIS A 92 -2.45 5.27 -5.93
CA HIS A 92 -3.48 4.36 -6.40
C HIS A 92 -4.83 4.65 -5.76
N MET A 93 -4.87 4.89 -4.47
CA MET A 93 -6.13 5.09 -3.75
C MET A 93 -6.73 6.48 -3.97
N GLN A 94 -5.94 7.50 -4.27
CA GLN A 94 -6.48 8.77 -4.75
C GLN A 94 -7.27 8.59 -6.05
N ILE A 95 -6.76 7.82 -6.98
CA ILE A 95 -7.44 7.53 -8.27
C ILE A 95 -8.72 6.71 -8.05
N MET A 96 -8.71 5.74 -7.15
CA MET A 96 -9.82 4.83 -6.91
C MET A 96 -10.91 5.43 -6.01
N GLU A 97 -10.52 5.98 -4.88
CA GLU A 97 -11.43 6.32 -3.78
C GLU A 97 -11.45 7.83 -3.46
N GLY A 98 -10.31 8.51 -3.56
CA GLY A 98 -10.14 9.85 -3.00
C GLY A 98 -10.25 9.83 -1.47
N ASP A 99 -10.54 10.99 -0.86
CA ASP A 99 -10.75 11.15 0.59
C ASP A 99 -9.68 10.41 1.44
N VAL A 100 -8.41 10.54 1.00
CA VAL A 100 -7.26 9.76 1.47
C VAL A 100 -7.09 9.85 2.98
N ILE A 101 -7.14 11.07 3.55
CA ILE A 101 -6.91 11.28 4.99
C ILE A 101 -7.99 10.59 5.84
N ALA A 102 -9.27 10.71 5.47
CA ALA A 102 -10.35 10.06 6.19
C ALA A 102 -10.24 8.53 6.09
N THR A 103 -9.88 8.00 4.92
CA THR A 103 -9.68 6.58 4.68
C THR A 103 -8.51 6.02 5.50
N ILE A 104 -7.38 6.75 5.58
CA ILE A 104 -6.22 6.37 6.41
C ILE A 104 -6.62 6.30 7.88
N ARG A 105 -7.24 7.36 8.43
CA ARG A 105 -7.66 7.40 9.84
C ARG A 105 -8.66 6.29 10.18
N LYS A 106 -9.62 6.02 9.28
CA LYS A 106 -10.65 5.00 9.49
C LYS A 106 -10.10 3.57 9.55
N ASN A 107 -9.09 3.29 8.71
CA ASN A 107 -8.61 1.92 8.51
C ASN A 107 -7.16 1.73 8.99
N GLN A 108 -6.66 2.62 9.86
CA GLN A 108 -5.26 2.63 10.31
C GLN A 108 -4.74 1.28 10.81
N ASP A 109 -5.58 0.49 11.49
CA ASP A 109 -5.20 -0.80 12.07
C ASP A 109 -4.91 -1.88 11.01
N TYR A 110 -5.34 -1.64 9.77
CA TYR A 110 -5.13 -2.54 8.65
C TYR A 110 -3.91 -2.19 7.81
N TYR A 111 -3.34 -0.97 7.94
CA TYR A 111 -2.21 -0.52 7.13
C TYR A 111 -0.88 -0.70 7.87
N SER A 112 0.11 -1.25 7.21
CA SER A 112 1.46 -1.39 7.77
C SER A 112 2.59 -0.97 6.82
N HIS A 113 2.24 -0.40 5.68
CA HIS A 113 3.15 0.25 4.75
C HIS A 113 2.41 1.26 3.88
N TYR A 114 3.10 2.31 3.46
CA TYR A 114 2.54 3.35 2.60
C TYR A 114 3.47 3.62 1.43
N HIS A 115 2.88 3.88 0.24
CA HIS A 115 3.58 4.39 -0.92
C HIS A 115 3.08 5.77 -1.32
N THR A 116 3.97 6.57 -1.94
CA THR A 116 3.66 7.92 -2.44
C THR A 116 3.84 7.99 -3.94
N GLY A 117 3.06 8.86 -4.59
CA GLY A 117 3.20 9.21 -6.00
C GLY A 117 2.28 10.36 -6.35
N GLY A 118 2.71 11.23 -7.26
CA GLY A 118 1.92 12.39 -7.69
C GLY A 118 0.74 11.98 -8.57
N VAL A 119 -0.43 12.56 -8.31
CA VAL A 119 -1.64 12.37 -9.13
C VAL A 119 -1.98 13.65 -9.87
N PRO A 120 -2.15 13.62 -11.19
CA PRO A 120 -2.02 12.49 -12.10
C PRO A 120 -0.58 12.15 -12.47
N GLY A 121 -0.36 10.98 -13.07
CA GLY A 121 0.86 10.62 -13.79
C GLY A 121 1.92 9.86 -13.01
N ARG A 122 1.75 9.67 -11.69
CA ARG A 122 2.69 8.95 -10.81
C ARG A 122 4.11 9.56 -10.79
N HIS A 123 4.20 10.89 -10.96
CA HIS A 123 5.46 11.63 -10.93
C HIS A 123 5.74 12.20 -9.54
N GLU A 124 6.61 13.23 -9.47
CA GLU A 124 6.97 13.93 -8.24
C GLU A 124 5.74 14.33 -7.40
N ILE A 125 5.92 14.39 -6.08
CA ILE A 125 4.84 14.75 -5.13
C ILE A 125 4.84 16.23 -4.73
N ASP A 126 5.44 17.07 -5.57
CA ASP A 126 5.52 18.52 -5.38
C ASP A 126 4.20 19.24 -5.79
N LYS A 127 4.30 20.55 -6.02
CA LYS A 127 3.14 21.40 -6.39
C LYS A 127 2.56 21.12 -7.78
N THR A 128 3.12 20.21 -8.56
CA THR A 128 2.66 19.92 -9.93
C THR A 128 1.55 18.86 -9.99
N GLN A 129 1.12 18.38 -8.84
CA GLN A 129 0.11 17.32 -8.69
C GLN A 129 -0.99 17.75 -7.66
N GLU A 130 -2.05 16.96 -7.51
CA GLU A 130 -3.28 17.39 -6.81
C GLU A 130 -3.31 17.10 -5.30
N LEU A 131 -2.41 16.28 -4.75
CA LEU A 131 -2.39 15.87 -3.35
C LEU A 131 -1.55 16.85 -2.51
N TYR A 132 -2.04 17.20 -1.31
CA TYR A 132 -1.24 17.94 -0.35
C TYR A 132 -0.58 16.97 0.65
N TYR A 133 0.60 16.47 0.28
CA TYR A 133 1.32 15.44 1.02
C TYR A 133 1.65 15.79 2.47
N PRO A 134 2.03 17.03 2.86
CA PRO A 134 2.27 17.33 4.28
C PRO A 134 1.07 16.97 5.16
N ALA A 135 -0.16 17.35 4.81
CA ALA A 135 -1.34 17.00 5.60
C ALA A 135 -1.64 15.49 5.62
N ILE A 136 -1.30 14.75 4.55
CA ILE A 136 -1.43 13.30 4.52
C ILE A 136 -0.42 12.66 5.47
N MET A 137 0.82 13.15 5.50
CA MET A 137 1.87 12.65 6.40
C MET A 137 1.52 12.95 7.86
N GLU A 138 1.06 14.17 8.18
CA GLU A 138 0.55 14.51 9.51
C GLU A 138 -0.56 13.55 9.96
N ALA A 139 -1.51 13.24 9.08
CA ALA A 139 -2.57 12.29 9.38
C ALA A 139 -2.05 10.86 9.63
N ILE A 140 -1.02 10.41 8.92
CA ILE A 140 -0.36 9.12 9.16
C ILE A 140 0.34 9.14 10.54
N VAL A 141 1.07 10.20 10.86
CA VAL A 141 1.75 10.36 12.17
C VAL A 141 0.74 10.35 13.32
N GLU A 142 -0.39 11.05 13.18
CA GLU A 142 -1.46 11.10 14.18
C GLU A 142 -2.07 9.74 14.51
N THR A 143 -2.01 8.76 13.57
CA THR A 143 -2.46 7.39 13.84
C THR A 143 -1.53 6.61 14.78
N GLY A 144 -0.36 7.14 15.10
CA GLY A 144 0.69 6.44 15.84
C GLY A 144 1.52 5.47 14.98
N TYR A 145 1.42 5.57 13.66
CA TYR A 145 2.20 4.74 12.74
C TYR A 145 3.70 5.02 12.88
N THR A 146 4.50 3.95 12.98
CA THR A 146 5.97 4.02 13.14
C THR A 146 6.74 3.26 12.05
N GLY A 147 6.03 2.82 11.01
CA GLY A 147 6.63 2.11 9.88
C GLY A 147 7.22 3.04 8.82
N TYR A 148 7.39 2.52 7.63
CA TYR A 148 7.95 3.25 6.50
C TYR A 148 6.87 3.80 5.57
N VAL A 149 7.10 5.02 5.07
CA VAL A 149 6.42 5.61 3.91
C VAL A 149 7.45 5.67 2.79
N ALA A 150 7.28 4.86 1.75
CA ALA A 150 8.25 4.73 0.68
C ALA A 150 7.86 5.59 -0.53
N GLN A 151 8.86 6.24 -1.12
CA GLN A 151 8.68 6.99 -2.36
C GLN A 151 8.60 6.02 -3.55
N GLU A 152 7.49 6.02 -4.28
CA GLU A 152 7.29 5.14 -5.43
C GLU A 152 6.89 5.90 -6.71
N PHE A 153 7.06 7.19 -6.72
CA PHE A 153 6.83 8.00 -7.92
C PHE A 153 7.88 7.74 -9.01
N ILE A 154 7.51 7.99 -10.25
CA ILE A 154 8.40 7.91 -11.44
C ILE A 154 8.93 9.30 -11.71
N PRO A 155 10.22 9.59 -11.43
CA PRO A 155 10.78 10.92 -11.63
C PRO A 155 10.63 11.39 -13.09
N ALA A 156 10.06 12.57 -13.28
CA ALA A 156 9.99 13.26 -14.58
C ALA A 156 11.07 14.35 -14.71
N GLY A 157 11.65 14.77 -13.59
CA GLY A 157 12.73 15.74 -13.55
C GLY A 157 14.05 15.21 -14.12
N PRO A 158 14.99 16.10 -14.48
CA PRO A 158 16.25 15.71 -15.12
C PRO A 158 17.21 14.95 -14.21
N ASP A 159 17.06 15.06 -12.89
CA ASP A 159 17.87 14.35 -11.89
C ASP A 159 16.96 13.59 -10.91
N PRO A 160 16.84 12.27 -11.07
CA PRO A 160 16.01 11.43 -10.20
C PRO A 160 16.36 11.50 -8.71
N LEU A 161 17.64 11.69 -8.38
CA LEU A 161 18.08 11.77 -6.98
C LEU A 161 17.66 13.10 -6.33
N THR A 162 17.64 14.18 -7.07
CA THR A 162 17.08 15.47 -6.60
C THR A 162 15.59 15.36 -6.39
N SER A 163 14.85 14.76 -7.32
CA SER A 163 13.42 14.48 -7.16
C SER A 163 13.14 13.62 -5.91
N LEU A 164 13.94 12.59 -5.70
CA LEU A 164 13.79 11.72 -4.51
C LEU A 164 14.03 12.48 -3.21
N LYS A 165 15.10 13.27 -3.11
CA LYS A 165 15.39 14.11 -1.93
C LYS A 165 14.27 15.10 -1.64
N GLN A 166 13.70 15.71 -2.68
CA GLN A 166 12.56 16.61 -2.55
C GLN A 166 11.34 15.86 -2.00
N GLY A 167 11.02 14.68 -2.53
CA GLY A 167 9.92 13.86 -2.06
C GLY A 167 10.07 13.47 -0.58
N VAL A 168 11.27 13.05 -0.17
CA VAL A 168 11.57 12.76 1.24
C VAL A 168 11.36 13.99 2.11
N HIS A 169 11.85 15.17 1.69
CA HIS A 169 11.69 16.41 2.45
C HIS A 169 10.21 16.84 2.58
N ILE A 170 9.40 16.65 1.55
CA ILE A 170 7.95 16.94 1.59
C ILE A 170 7.24 16.05 2.61
N CYS A 171 7.70 14.82 2.80
CA CYS A 171 7.12 13.86 3.74
C CYS A 171 7.70 13.96 5.18
N ASP A 172 8.71 14.77 5.40
CA ASP A 172 9.34 14.99 6.72
C ASP A 172 8.59 16.08 7.50
N VAL A 173 7.57 15.68 8.28
CA VAL A 173 6.64 16.55 9.03
C VAL A 173 6.81 16.39 10.53
#